data_c80b85488dcfd5de4a4f74e987668ca0
#
_entry.id   c80b85488dcfd5de4a4f74e987668ca0
#
_cell.length_a   1.000
_cell.length_b   1.000
_cell.length_c   1.000
_cell.angle_alpha   90.00
_cell.angle_beta   90.00
_cell.angle_gamma   90.00
#
_symmetry.space_group_name_H-M   'P 1'
#
loop_
_entity.id
_entity.type
_entity.pdbx_description
1 polymer ?
#
loop_
_entity_poly.entity_id
_entity_poly.type
_entity_poly.pdbx_seq_one_letter_code
_entity_poly.pdbx_strand_id
1 'polypeptide(L)'
;FRGTLDLPLADEGAAQARATAGRLSSLRLAAIYASPLQRAARTAEIIATPHDAGVHTLPGLSSMDYGAWAGRLHTEVARGWPDLYRLWREDPFSVQIPDGESSTALRDRTLAAVREALSHHADGETIVLVSHQVVTKTLLCSLMDLPNRTYWRLQQDLCNINALLYEPGRGTFALEAANDTCHLDPMLPRGRGDGVRLLVVRHGQTAWNVGAGGQAGERFRGRTDLPLDDTGRTQAKALAGRLAAEPIDALYSSPLLRTRQTLEPLAQRTDLPIESHAGLIDVDYGRWQGLSHAQVRANDPARYARWRQHPGQVQFPAGGSLTQVASRLRSLLDELAASHHGETVVLAGHQIVNKVLACTLLGLDLDQIWQIEHDTAGVSVYQQAGNAWHVLRLNDTFHLESRLGDATGQRYR
;
A
#
# COMPACT_ATOMS: atom_id res chain seq x y z
N PHE A 1 -6.51 -11.22 23.36
CA PHE A 1 -7.69 -10.77 22.60
C PHE A 1 -8.46 -9.72 23.40
N ARG A 2 -8.48 -8.45 22.91
CA ARG A 2 -9.20 -7.36 23.61
C ARG A 2 -10.64 -7.24 23.14
N GLY A 3 -10.82 -7.23 21.82
CA GLY A 3 -12.14 -7.13 21.20
C GLY A 3 -12.96 -5.93 21.67
N THR A 4 -14.17 -6.22 22.10
CA THR A 4 -15.16 -5.26 22.59
C THR A 4 -14.92 -4.79 24.04
N LEU A 5 -13.88 -5.30 24.72
CA LEU A 5 -13.49 -4.77 26.03
C LEU A 5 -13.20 -3.27 25.92
N ASP A 6 -13.96 -2.45 26.65
CA ASP A 6 -13.91 -1.01 26.55
C ASP A 6 -12.86 -0.40 27.49
N LEU A 7 -11.60 -0.53 27.08
CA LEU A 7 -10.45 0.01 27.80
C LEU A 7 -10.14 1.44 27.31
N PRO A 8 -9.75 2.36 28.23
CA PRO A 8 -9.37 3.70 27.87
C PRO A 8 -8.08 3.73 27.04
N LEU A 9 -7.85 4.86 26.37
CA LEU A 9 -6.59 5.12 25.66
C LEU A 9 -5.46 5.42 26.68
N ALA A 10 -4.34 4.76 26.54
CA ALA A 10 -3.16 5.02 27.37
C ALA A 10 -2.50 6.36 26.98
N ASP A 11 -1.66 6.93 27.87
CA ASP A 11 -0.95 8.20 27.63
C ASP A 11 -0.08 8.15 26.36
N GLU A 12 0.61 7.05 26.12
CA GLU A 12 1.38 6.81 24.90
C GLU A 12 0.47 6.80 23.67
N GLY A 13 -0.70 6.13 23.75
CA GLY A 13 -1.69 6.13 22.69
C GLY A 13 -2.23 7.54 22.39
N ALA A 14 -2.40 8.38 23.43
CA ALA A 14 -2.78 9.77 23.26
C ALA A 14 -1.65 10.60 22.59
N ALA A 15 -0.38 10.31 22.87
CA ALA A 15 0.75 10.93 22.20
C ALA A 15 0.81 10.52 20.72
N GLN A 16 0.61 9.25 20.41
CA GLN A 16 0.51 8.74 19.04
C GLN A 16 -0.65 9.37 18.28
N ALA A 17 -1.83 9.51 18.91
CA ALA A 17 -2.98 10.17 18.29
C ALA A 17 -2.70 11.66 17.98
N ARG A 18 -1.96 12.38 18.83
CA ARG A 18 -1.52 13.76 18.55
C ARG A 18 -0.55 13.82 17.35
N ALA A 19 0.36 12.89 17.24
CA ALA A 19 1.26 12.80 16.09
C ALA A 19 0.46 12.51 14.80
N THR A 20 -0.54 11.63 14.87
CA THR A 20 -1.47 11.36 13.76
C THR A 20 -2.26 12.63 13.38
N ALA A 21 -2.76 13.39 14.36
CA ALA A 21 -3.43 14.68 14.12
C ALA A 21 -2.50 15.65 13.37
N GLY A 22 -1.23 15.75 13.78
CA GLY A 22 -0.22 16.56 13.09
C GLY A 22 0.00 16.10 11.65
N ARG A 23 0.08 14.79 11.41
CA ARG A 23 0.25 14.20 10.06
C ARG A 23 -0.92 14.52 9.13
N LEU A 24 -2.13 14.57 9.66
CA LEU A 24 -3.36 14.85 8.91
C LEU A 24 -3.69 16.34 8.81
N SER A 25 -3.04 17.22 9.57
CA SER A 25 -3.43 18.62 9.75
C SER A 25 -3.51 19.45 8.46
N SER A 26 -2.77 19.06 7.42
CA SER A 26 -2.80 19.72 6.10
C SER A 26 -3.98 19.28 5.22
N LEU A 27 -4.73 18.25 5.61
CA LEU A 27 -5.89 17.76 4.87
C LEU A 27 -7.14 18.52 5.30
N ARG A 28 -8.02 18.82 4.34
CA ARG A 28 -9.37 19.27 4.64
C ARG A 28 -10.25 18.03 4.85
N LEU A 29 -10.60 17.77 6.10
CA LEU A 29 -11.48 16.66 6.47
C LEU A 29 -12.95 17.13 6.46
N ALA A 30 -13.83 16.38 5.80
CA ALA A 30 -15.27 16.61 5.82
C ALA A 30 -15.91 16.04 7.10
N ALA A 31 -15.45 14.86 7.55
CA ALA A 31 -15.93 14.23 8.79
C ALA A 31 -14.90 13.21 9.32
N ILE A 32 -15.04 12.88 10.61
CA ILE A 32 -14.32 11.80 11.29
C ILE A 32 -15.35 10.85 11.88
N TYR A 33 -15.30 9.58 11.48
CA TYR A 33 -16.15 8.52 12.02
C TYR A 33 -15.34 7.62 12.94
N ALA A 34 -15.87 7.27 14.09
CA ALA A 34 -15.14 6.48 15.08
C ALA A 34 -15.96 5.31 15.62
N SER A 35 -15.27 4.22 15.94
CA SER A 35 -15.80 3.18 16.82
C SER A 35 -16.27 3.79 18.16
N PRO A 36 -17.38 3.32 18.77
CA PRO A 36 -17.85 3.80 20.07
C PRO A 36 -16.89 3.46 21.23
N LEU A 37 -15.94 2.56 21.05
CA LEU A 37 -15.03 2.14 22.13
C LEU A 37 -14.08 3.30 22.51
N GLN A 38 -13.94 3.56 23.81
CA GLN A 38 -13.25 4.74 24.37
C GLN A 38 -11.90 5.04 23.71
N ARG A 39 -11.06 4.03 23.50
CA ARG A 39 -9.72 4.20 22.89
C ARG A 39 -9.78 4.74 21.46
N ALA A 40 -10.79 4.32 20.66
CA ALA A 40 -10.96 4.80 19.30
C ALA A 40 -11.67 6.16 19.27
N ALA A 41 -12.70 6.34 20.06
CA ALA A 41 -13.39 7.62 20.20
C ALA A 41 -12.44 8.73 20.65
N ARG A 42 -11.61 8.45 21.68
CA ARG A 42 -10.62 9.42 22.16
C ARG A 42 -9.54 9.73 21.12
N THR A 43 -9.10 8.73 20.35
CA THR A 43 -8.17 8.93 19.23
C THR A 43 -8.80 9.87 18.18
N ALA A 44 -10.06 9.67 17.83
CA ALA A 44 -10.77 10.50 16.86
C ALA A 44 -10.94 11.96 17.35
N GLU A 45 -11.28 12.16 18.63
CA GLU A 45 -11.35 13.49 19.23
C GLU A 45 -10.01 14.25 19.15
N ILE A 46 -8.89 13.54 19.42
CA ILE A 46 -7.56 14.14 19.33
C ILE A 46 -7.23 14.48 17.86
N ILE A 47 -7.55 13.59 16.91
CA ILE A 47 -7.35 13.84 15.48
C ILE A 47 -8.18 15.03 15.02
N ALA A 48 -9.39 15.22 15.54
CA ALA A 48 -10.27 16.33 15.18
C ALA A 48 -9.72 17.72 15.61
N THR A 49 -8.84 17.76 16.60
CA THR A 49 -8.38 19.05 17.20
C THR A 49 -7.88 20.09 16.18
N PRO A 50 -7.05 19.75 15.17
CA PRO A 50 -6.59 20.72 14.17
C PRO A 50 -7.59 20.94 13.01
N HIS A 51 -8.75 20.29 13.02
CA HIS A 51 -9.72 20.30 11.93
C HIS A 51 -11.06 20.91 12.38
N ASP A 52 -11.75 21.55 11.44
CA ASP A 52 -13.16 21.95 11.61
C ASP A 52 -14.07 20.80 11.10
N ALA A 53 -13.91 19.61 11.69
CA ALA A 53 -14.62 18.41 11.28
C ALA A 53 -15.31 17.76 12.49
N GLY A 54 -16.58 17.38 12.32
CA GLY A 54 -17.34 16.67 13.35
C GLY A 54 -16.84 15.23 13.54
N VAL A 55 -16.88 14.78 14.81
CA VAL A 55 -16.64 13.36 15.15
C VAL A 55 -17.99 12.66 15.31
N HIS A 56 -18.22 11.62 14.51
CA HIS A 56 -19.45 10.84 14.49
C HIS A 56 -19.18 9.42 14.96
N THR A 57 -19.98 8.93 15.91
CA THR A 57 -19.89 7.54 16.34
C THR A 57 -20.55 6.63 15.31
N LEU A 58 -19.82 5.60 14.89
CA LEU A 58 -20.29 4.61 13.92
C LEU A 58 -20.13 3.20 14.49
N PRO A 59 -21.23 2.60 15.05
CA PRO A 59 -21.16 1.30 15.75
C PRO A 59 -20.57 0.17 14.90
N GLY A 60 -20.78 0.19 13.59
CA GLY A 60 -20.20 -0.78 12.66
C GLY A 60 -18.67 -0.79 12.61
N LEU A 61 -17.99 0.23 13.16
CA LEU A 61 -16.52 0.29 13.31
C LEU A 61 -16.02 -0.32 14.63
N SER A 62 -16.89 -0.86 15.49
CA SER A 62 -16.49 -1.54 16.74
C SER A 62 -15.53 -2.69 16.47
N SER A 63 -14.66 -2.99 17.43
CA SER A 63 -13.77 -4.14 17.35
C SER A 63 -14.58 -5.44 17.26
N MET A 64 -13.94 -6.54 16.86
CA MET A 64 -14.55 -7.86 16.83
C MET A 64 -14.93 -8.31 18.24
N ASP A 65 -16.11 -8.90 18.37
CA ASP A 65 -16.49 -9.62 19.59
C ASP A 65 -15.79 -10.97 19.59
N TYR A 66 -14.82 -11.13 20.49
CA TYR A 66 -14.06 -12.36 20.64
C TYR A 66 -14.71 -13.35 21.60
N GLY A 67 -15.94 -13.13 22.09
CA GLY A 67 -16.69 -14.07 22.94
C GLY A 67 -15.82 -14.76 23.98
N ALA A 68 -15.77 -16.10 23.95
CA ALA A 68 -14.97 -16.89 24.88
C ALA A 68 -13.46 -16.63 24.84
N TRP A 69 -12.94 -15.95 23.81
CA TRP A 69 -11.51 -15.58 23.72
C TRP A 69 -11.21 -14.19 24.32
N ALA A 70 -12.23 -13.39 24.61
CA ALA A 70 -12.05 -12.05 25.15
C ALA A 70 -11.26 -12.06 26.47
N GLY A 71 -10.28 -11.17 26.58
CA GLY A 71 -9.39 -11.07 27.75
C GLY A 71 -8.28 -12.12 27.81
N ARG A 72 -8.29 -13.15 26.97
CA ARG A 72 -7.28 -14.22 26.98
C ARG A 72 -6.04 -13.89 26.15
N LEU A 73 -4.91 -14.49 26.53
CA LEU A 73 -3.68 -14.47 25.74
C LEU A 73 -3.82 -15.42 24.52
N HIS A 74 -3.03 -15.16 23.48
CA HIS A 74 -2.96 -16.04 22.31
C HIS A 74 -2.56 -17.48 22.68
N THR A 75 -1.66 -17.65 23.63
CA THR A 75 -1.21 -18.97 24.15
C THR A 75 -2.31 -19.72 24.90
N GLU A 76 -3.19 -19.02 25.61
CA GLU A 76 -4.33 -19.61 26.31
C GLU A 76 -5.41 -20.06 25.32
N VAL A 77 -5.70 -19.24 24.31
CA VAL A 77 -6.65 -19.59 23.25
C VAL A 77 -6.13 -20.77 22.44
N ALA A 78 -4.85 -20.76 22.06
CA ALA A 78 -4.23 -21.88 21.32
C ALA A 78 -4.29 -23.19 22.10
N ARG A 79 -4.21 -23.14 23.44
CA ARG A 79 -4.33 -24.33 24.30
C ARG A 79 -5.79 -24.78 24.49
N GLY A 80 -6.71 -23.82 24.67
CA GLY A 80 -8.13 -24.12 24.93
C GLY A 80 -8.92 -24.50 23.68
N TRP A 81 -8.54 -23.97 22.51
CA TRP A 81 -9.22 -24.20 21.21
C TRP A 81 -8.17 -24.39 20.10
N PRO A 82 -7.36 -25.46 20.13
CA PRO A 82 -6.20 -25.60 19.23
C PRO A 82 -6.57 -25.60 17.74
N ASP A 83 -7.60 -26.35 17.36
CA ASP A 83 -8.02 -26.43 15.96
C ASP A 83 -8.63 -25.12 15.46
N LEU A 84 -9.46 -24.48 16.27
CA LEU A 84 -10.10 -23.22 15.92
C LEU A 84 -9.06 -22.08 15.85
N TYR A 85 -8.08 -22.07 16.77
CA TYR A 85 -6.98 -21.10 16.73
C TYR A 85 -6.08 -21.32 15.52
N ARG A 86 -5.80 -22.57 15.14
CA ARG A 86 -5.06 -22.90 13.92
C ARG A 86 -5.82 -22.40 12.68
N LEU A 87 -7.11 -22.70 12.56
CA LEU A 87 -7.95 -22.21 11.46
C LEU A 87 -7.98 -20.68 11.41
N TRP A 88 -8.10 -20.01 12.55
CA TRP A 88 -8.06 -18.53 12.63
C TRP A 88 -6.72 -17.96 12.13
N ARG A 89 -5.61 -18.69 12.32
CA ARG A 89 -4.29 -18.29 11.80
C ARG A 89 -4.13 -18.55 10.29
N GLU A 90 -4.81 -19.54 9.74
CA GLU A 90 -4.73 -19.94 8.33
C GLU A 90 -5.75 -19.20 7.47
N ASP A 91 -7.01 -19.22 7.89
CA ASP A 91 -8.15 -18.58 7.24
C ASP A 91 -9.10 -17.94 8.26
N PRO A 92 -8.83 -16.69 8.68
CA PRO A 92 -9.63 -16.02 9.71
C PRO A 92 -11.11 -15.84 9.31
N PHE A 93 -11.42 -15.79 8.00
CA PHE A 93 -12.81 -15.60 7.54
C PHE A 93 -13.67 -16.86 7.62
N SER A 94 -13.08 -18.02 7.83
CA SER A 94 -13.80 -19.29 8.04
C SER A 94 -14.09 -19.59 9.51
N VAL A 95 -13.79 -18.67 10.44
CA VAL A 95 -13.90 -18.90 11.88
C VAL A 95 -15.17 -18.29 12.48
N GLN A 96 -15.91 -19.12 13.24
CA GLN A 96 -16.90 -18.69 14.22
C GLN A 96 -16.30 -18.81 15.62
N ILE A 97 -16.09 -17.69 16.29
CA ILE A 97 -15.56 -17.69 17.66
C ILE A 97 -16.70 -18.10 18.63
N PRO A 98 -16.46 -19.04 19.58
CA PRO A 98 -17.48 -19.43 20.55
C PRO A 98 -18.01 -18.22 21.34
N ASP A 99 -19.31 -18.08 21.43
CA ASP A 99 -20.03 -16.99 22.11
C ASP A 99 -19.66 -15.59 21.55
N GLY A 100 -19.04 -15.51 20.39
CA GLY A 100 -18.57 -14.27 19.79
C GLY A 100 -19.04 -14.09 18.34
N GLU A 101 -18.41 -13.11 17.66
CA GLU A 101 -18.74 -12.75 16.30
C GLU A 101 -17.99 -13.64 15.28
N SER A 102 -18.61 -13.97 14.16
CA SER A 102 -17.87 -14.53 13.02
C SER A 102 -17.13 -13.44 12.25
N SER A 103 -16.03 -13.81 11.62
CA SER A 103 -15.30 -12.86 10.76
C SER A 103 -16.13 -12.42 9.56
N THR A 104 -17.10 -13.22 9.11
CA THR A 104 -18.06 -12.83 8.06
C THR A 104 -19.02 -11.76 8.57
N ALA A 105 -19.58 -11.91 9.78
CA ALA A 105 -20.43 -10.88 10.40
C ALA A 105 -19.66 -9.57 10.62
N LEU A 106 -18.40 -9.66 11.10
CA LEU A 106 -17.50 -8.52 11.20
C LEU A 106 -17.34 -7.81 9.85
N ARG A 107 -17.04 -8.56 8.79
CA ARG A 107 -16.89 -8.02 7.44
C ARG A 107 -18.15 -7.28 6.97
N ASP A 108 -19.29 -7.93 7.10
CA ASP A 108 -20.55 -7.42 6.55
C ASP A 108 -20.98 -6.12 7.25
N ARG A 109 -20.86 -6.05 8.61
CA ARG A 109 -21.18 -4.82 9.35
C ARG A 109 -20.18 -3.68 9.09
N THR A 110 -18.87 -4.01 8.93
CA THR A 110 -17.87 -2.99 8.67
C THR A 110 -17.99 -2.40 7.25
N LEU A 111 -18.32 -3.25 6.26
CA LEU A 111 -18.62 -2.77 4.90
C LEU A 111 -19.90 -1.94 4.86
N ALA A 112 -20.92 -2.30 5.64
CA ALA A 112 -22.14 -1.50 5.77
C ALA A 112 -21.82 -0.11 6.36
N ALA A 113 -20.99 -0.06 7.41
CA ALA A 113 -20.54 1.18 8.03
C ALA A 113 -19.77 2.09 7.05
N VAL A 114 -18.88 1.52 6.22
CA VAL A 114 -18.18 2.29 5.18
C VAL A 114 -19.16 2.87 4.16
N ARG A 115 -20.13 2.08 3.69
CA ARG A 115 -21.15 2.57 2.74
C ARG A 115 -22.02 3.66 3.36
N GLU A 116 -22.41 3.51 4.63
CA GLU A 116 -23.14 4.53 5.39
C GLU A 116 -22.34 5.83 5.44
N ALA A 117 -21.07 5.78 5.87
CA ALA A 117 -20.22 6.96 5.92
C ALA A 117 -20.11 7.63 4.53
N LEU A 118 -19.82 6.87 3.47
CA LEU A 118 -19.70 7.41 2.12
C LEU A 118 -20.99 8.05 1.61
N SER A 119 -22.17 7.55 2.00
CA SER A 119 -23.45 8.06 1.53
C SER A 119 -23.77 9.49 1.99
N HIS A 120 -23.06 10.01 2.99
CA HIS A 120 -23.20 11.35 3.52
C HIS A 120 -22.24 12.36 2.89
N HIS A 121 -21.41 11.94 1.95
CA HIS A 121 -20.33 12.77 1.40
C HIS A 121 -20.36 12.84 -0.12
N ALA A 122 -19.93 14.00 -0.63
CA ALA A 122 -19.81 14.25 -2.05
C ALA A 122 -18.44 13.74 -2.59
N ASP A 123 -18.37 13.58 -3.91
CA ASP A 123 -17.12 13.24 -4.59
C ASP A 123 -16.04 14.30 -4.31
N GLY A 124 -14.83 13.82 -3.99
CA GLY A 124 -13.69 14.68 -3.66
C GLY A 124 -13.57 15.04 -2.20
N GLU A 125 -14.53 14.71 -1.33
CA GLU A 125 -14.40 14.88 0.10
C GLU A 125 -13.50 13.81 0.74
N THR A 126 -12.78 14.21 1.78
CA THR A 126 -11.93 13.32 2.57
C THR A 126 -12.57 13.07 3.93
N ILE A 127 -12.76 11.81 4.29
CA ILE A 127 -13.22 11.38 5.61
C ILE A 127 -12.17 10.52 6.29
N VAL A 128 -12.19 10.49 7.62
CA VAL A 128 -11.33 9.62 8.43
C VAL A 128 -12.19 8.60 9.16
N LEU A 129 -11.77 7.33 9.12
CA LEU A 129 -12.39 6.25 9.90
C LEU A 129 -11.40 5.81 10.99
N VAL A 130 -11.77 5.94 12.26
CA VAL A 130 -10.95 5.54 13.42
C VAL A 130 -11.51 4.25 14.01
N SER A 131 -10.74 3.19 13.94
CA SER A 131 -11.20 1.87 14.32
C SER A 131 -10.08 1.01 14.96
N HIS A 132 -10.11 -0.29 14.75
CA HIS A 132 -9.27 -1.30 15.40
C HIS A 132 -8.53 -2.14 14.35
N GLN A 133 -7.37 -2.68 14.71
CA GLN A 133 -6.52 -3.46 13.81
C GLN A 133 -7.30 -4.56 13.06
N VAL A 134 -8.14 -5.33 13.77
CA VAL A 134 -8.94 -6.41 13.16
C VAL A 134 -9.94 -5.85 12.13
N VAL A 135 -10.57 -4.73 12.42
CA VAL A 135 -11.51 -4.04 11.52
C VAL A 135 -10.77 -3.49 10.30
N THR A 136 -9.66 -2.80 10.51
CA THR A 136 -8.84 -2.23 9.43
C THR A 136 -8.35 -3.32 8.48
N LYS A 137 -7.83 -4.45 9.00
CA LYS A 137 -7.43 -5.58 8.16
C LYS A 137 -8.59 -6.19 7.39
N THR A 138 -9.75 -6.35 8.05
CA THR A 138 -10.97 -6.86 7.41
C THR A 138 -11.42 -5.93 6.29
N LEU A 139 -11.43 -4.62 6.53
CA LEU A 139 -11.77 -3.62 5.51
C LEU A 139 -10.80 -3.66 4.33
N LEU A 140 -9.49 -3.63 4.57
CA LEU A 140 -8.50 -3.69 3.50
C LEU A 140 -8.66 -4.97 2.66
N CYS A 141 -8.80 -6.13 3.30
CA CYS A 141 -9.02 -7.38 2.58
C CYS A 141 -10.30 -7.35 1.74
N SER A 142 -11.39 -6.80 2.29
CA SER A 142 -12.69 -6.80 1.61
C SER A 142 -12.82 -5.74 0.52
N LEU A 143 -12.30 -4.53 0.74
CA LEU A 143 -12.36 -3.43 -0.23
C LEU A 143 -11.43 -3.64 -1.42
N MET A 144 -10.34 -4.38 -1.20
CA MET A 144 -9.34 -4.72 -2.22
C MET A 144 -9.54 -6.12 -2.81
N ASP A 145 -10.58 -6.83 -2.40
CA ASP A 145 -10.84 -8.24 -2.79
C ASP A 145 -9.60 -9.13 -2.64
N LEU A 146 -8.92 -8.99 -1.49
CA LEU A 146 -7.73 -9.78 -1.20
C LEU A 146 -8.10 -11.22 -0.80
N PRO A 147 -7.33 -12.22 -1.23
CA PRO A 147 -7.49 -13.58 -0.73
C PRO A 147 -7.39 -13.65 0.80
N ASN A 148 -8.23 -14.47 1.45
CA ASN A 148 -8.28 -14.61 2.91
C ASN A 148 -6.91 -14.83 3.56
N ARG A 149 -6.03 -15.62 2.91
CA ARG A 149 -4.66 -15.88 3.36
C ARG A 149 -3.80 -14.62 3.48
N THR A 150 -4.19 -13.51 2.83
CA THR A 150 -3.44 -12.23 2.84
C THR A 150 -3.65 -11.47 4.15
N TYR A 151 -4.72 -11.74 4.88
CA TYR A 151 -5.06 -11.03 6.12
C TYR A 151 -3.89 -10.95 7.12
N TRP A 152 -3.17 -12.05 7.32
CA TRP A 152 -2.03 -12.09 8.24
C TRP A 152 -0.74 -11.54 7.63
N ARG A 153 -0.72 -11.33 6.33
CA ARG A 153 0.43 -10.77 5.60
C ARG A 153 0.44 -9.24 5.56
N LEU A 154 -0.68 -8.60 5.92
CA LEU A 154 -0.78 -7.14 6.03
C LEU A 154 -0.39 -6.71 7.45
N GLN A 155 0.71 -5.97 7.58
CA GLN A 155 1.03 -5.32 8.85
C GLN A 155 0.09 -4.13 9.06
N GLN A 156 -0.38 -3.96 10.30
CA GLN A 156 -1.17 -2.81 10.73
C GLN A 156 -0.73 -2.46 12.14
N ASP A 157 0.01 -1.38 12.27
CA ASP A 157 0.55 -0.90 13.53
C ASP A 157 -0.46 0.03 14.25
N LEU A 158 -0.18 0.40 15.50
CA LEU A 158 -1.02 1.35 16.23
C LEU A 158 -0.90 2.73 15.58
N CYS A 159 -2.02 3.46 15.51
CA CYS A 159 -2.11 4.79 14.90
C CYS A 159 -1.55 4.87 13.47
N ASN A 160 -1.48 3.75 12.75
CA ASN A 160 -1.15 3.78 11.34
C ASN A 160 -2.24 4.47 10.52
N ILE A 161 -1.84 4.98 9.36
CA ILE A 161 -2.76 5.55 8.38
C ILE A 161 -2.77 4.66 7.14
N ASN A 162 -3.98 4.32 6.67
CA ASN A 162 -4.21 3.72 5.36
C ASN A 162 -5.00 4.72 4.53
N ALA A 163 -4.52 5.08 3.36
CA ALA A 163 -5.18 6.00 2.45
C ALA A 163 -5.81 5.19 1.30
N LEU A 164 -7.12 5.35 1.13
CA LEU A 164 -7.88 4.71 0.06
C LEU A 164 -8.64 5.78 -0.73
N LEU A 165 -8.56 5.68 -2.04
CA LEU A 165 -9.38 6.47 -2.95
C LEU A 165 -10.59 5.64 -3.37
N TYR A 166 -11.79 6.15 -3.12
CA TYR A 166 -13.02 5.56 -3.64
C TYR A 166 -13.31 6.10 -5.05
N GLU A 167 -13.56 5.22 -6.00
CA GLU A 167 -13.94 5.54 -7.38
C GLU A 167 -15.45 5.26 -7.59
N PRO A 168 -16.36 6.24 -7.41
CA PRO A 168 -17.81 6.00 -7.48
C PRO A 168 -18.27 5.40 -8.81
N GLY A 169 -17.66 5.84 -9.92
CA GLY A 169 -17.98 5.35 -11.26
C GLY A 169 -17.69 3.86 -11.50
N ARG A 170 -16.89 3.24 -10.64
CA ARG A 170 -16.55 1.81 -10.66
C ARG A 170 -17.03 1.06 -9.43
N GLY A 171 -17.36 1.77 -8.36
CA GLY A 171 -17.68 1.17 -7.07
C GLY A 171 -16.47 0.47 -6.41
N THR A 172 -15.24 0.84 -6.77
CA THR A 172 -13.99 0.21 -6.31
C THR A 172 -13.13 1.18 -5.51
N PHE A 173 -12.17 0.62 -4.78
CA PHE A 173 -11.18 1.39 -4.03
C PHE A 173 -9.79 1.19 -4.62
N ALA A 174 -8.97 2.23 -4.57
CA ALA A 174 -7.54 2.15 -4.82
C ALA A 174 -6.77 2.46 -3.53
N LEU A 175 -5.80 1.63 -3.20
CA LEU A 175 -4.95 1.77 -2.03
C LEU A 175 -3.78 2.70 -2.37
N GLU A 176 -3.83 3.93 -1.87
CA GLU A 176 -2.81 4.94 -2.09
C GLU A 176 -1.62 4.78 -1.14
N ALA A 177 -1.89 4.39 0.11
CA ALA A 177 -0.86 4.07 1.10
C ALA A 177 -1.39 3.06 2.11
N ALA A 178 -0.53 2.18 2.62
CA ALA A 178 -0.88 1.29 3.71
C ALA A 178 0.17 1.28 4.80
N ASN A 179 -0.33 1.23 6.05
CA ASN A 179 0.46 1.19 7.27
C ASN A 179 1.48 2.34 7.37
N ASP A 180 1.08 3.58 6.99
CA ASP A 180 1.93 4.76 7.20
C ASP A 180 1.99 5.10 8.69
N THR A 181 3.18 4.96 9.27
CA THR A 181 3.53 5.30 10.66
C THR A 181 4.70 6.28 10.73
N CYS A 182 5.01 6.99 9.63
CA CYS A 182 6.17 7.89 9.56
C CYS A 182 6.11 9.03 10.57
N HIS A 183 4.90 9.41 10.99
CA HIS A 183 4.67 10.40 12.03
C HIS A 183 4.98 9.92 13.46
N LEU A 184 5.11 8.60 13.65
CA LEU A 184 5.45 7.97 14.93
C LEU A 184 6.92 7.58 15.00
N ASP A 185 7.40 6.98 13.90
CA ASP A 185 8.78 6.52 13.77
C ASP A 185 9.24 6.77 12.33
N PRO A 186 10.30 7.58 12.12
CA PRO A 186 10.83 7.82 10.78
C PRO A 186 11.50 6.58 10.15
N MET A 187 11.85 5.56 10.95
CA MET A 187 12.41 4.31 10.41
C MET A 187 11.37 3.52 9.62
N LEU A 188 11.81 2.81 8.60
CA LEU A 188 10.94 1.88 7.88
C LEU A 188 10.66 0.63 8.72
N PRO A 189 9.42 0.09 8.67
CA PRO A 189 9.05 -1.04 9.52
C PRO A 189 9.91 -2.28 9.21
N ARG A 190 10.18 -3.06 10.27
CA ARG A 190 10.81 -4.36 10.18
C ARG A 190 9.82 -5.44 10.56
N GLY A 191 9.72 -6.46 9.71
CA GLY A 191 8.92 -7.64 9.98
C GLY A 191 9.60 -8.57 10.99
N ARG A 192 8.85 -9.58 11.41
CA ARG A 192 9.35 -10.66 12.29
C ARG A 192 9.99 -11.82 11.51
N GLY A 193 10.10 -11.70 10.19
CA GLY A 193 10.71 -12.73 9.34
C GLY A 193 12.24 -12.66 9.36
N ASP A 194 12.86 -13.78 9.10
CA ASP A 194 14.31 -13.97 8.97
C ASP A 194 14.79 -13.97 7.50
N GLY A 195 13.86 -13.96 6.55
CA GLY A 195 14.18 -13.90 5.12
C GLY A 195 14.57 -12.49 4.65
N VAL A 196 14.68 -12.31 3.35
CA VAL A 196 15.05 -11.04 2.73
C VAL A 196 13.98 -9.95 2.99
N ARG A 197 14.44 -8.73 3.27
CA ARG A 197 13.62 -7.52 3.36
C ARG A 197 13.81 -6.70 2.08
N LEU A 198 12.71 -6.39 1.39
CA LEU A 198 12.73 -5.63 0.15
C LEU A 198 12.22 -4.21 0.36
N LEU A 199 12.99 -3.23 -0.07
CA LEU A 199 12.60 -1.83 -0.20
C LEU A 199 12.36 -1.56 -1.70
N VAL A 200 11.11 -1.62 -2.13
CA VAL A 200 10.73 -1.46 -3.55
C VAL A 200 10.43 -0.01 -3.86
N VAL A 201 11.19 0.56 -4.77
CA VAL A 201 11.15 1.98 -5.13
C VAL A 201 10.69 2.14 -6.58
N ARG A 202 9.82 3.10 -6.86
CA ARG A 202 9.58 3.57 -8.23
C ARG A 202 10.59 4.66 -8.56
N HIS A 203 11.06 4.69 -9.83
CA HIS A 203 11.93 5.76 -10.31
C HIS A 203 11.33 7.15 -10.04
N GLY A 204 12.17 8.18 -9.88
CA GLY A 204 11.78 9.58 -9.80
C GLY A 204 11.11 10.09 -11.08
N GLN A 205 10.57 11.30 -11.04
CA GLN A 205 9.85 11.91 -12.15
C GLN A 205 10.72 12.02 -13.40
N THR A 206 10.09 11.85 -14.57
CA THR A 206 10.65 12.08 -15.91
C THR A 206 9.73 13.04 -16.66
N ALA A 207 10.22 13.66 -17.73
CA ALA A 207 9.43 14.56 -18.57
C ALA A 207 8.11 13.95 -19.09
N TRP A 208 8.03 12.60 -19.20
CA TRP A 208 6.84 11.91 -19.66
C TRP A 208 5.87 11.53 -18.52
N ASN A 209 6.18 11.90 -17.29
CA ASN A 209 5.21 11.76 -16.19
C ASN A 209 4.20 12.92 -16.16
N VAL A 210 4.59 14.11 -16.56
CA VAL A 210 3.80 15.35 -16.42
C VAL A 210 3.43 16.03 -17.73
N GLY A 211 3.80 15.46 -18.88
CA GLY A 211 3.60 16.09 -20.18
C GLY A 211 4.58 17.24 -20.43
N ALA A 212 5.63 17.02 -21.21
CA ALA A 212 6.62 18.04 -21.54
C ALA A 212 6.06 19.06 -22.56
N GLY A 213 6.36 20.35 -22.38
CA GLY A 213 6.19 21.38 -23.39
C GLY A 213 4.76 21.73 -23.78
N GLY A 214 3.82 21.71 -22.82
CA GLY A 214 2.43 22.13 -23.07
C GLY A 214 1.54 21.06 -23.74
N GLN A 215 2.06 19.87 -24.02
CA GLN A 215 1.25 18.72 -24.43
C GLN A 215 0.75 18.02 -23.15
N ALA A 216 -0.55 18.12 -22.89
CA ALA A 216 -1.18 17.51 -21.75
C ALA A 216 -1.06 15.98 -21.80
N GLY A 217 -0.56 15.39 -20.71
CA GLY A 217 -0.76 13.99 -20.38
C GLY A 217 0.47 13.10 -20.35
N GLU A 218 0.39 12.16 -19.46
CA GLU A 218 1.34 11.07 -19.31
C GLU A 218 1.42 10.21 -20.58
N ARG A 219 2.63 9.69 -20.86
CA ARG A 219 2.88 8.80 -22.00
C ARG A 219 3.24 7.40 -21.55
N PHE A 220 2.92 6.41 -22.37
CA PHE A 220 3.42 5.05 -22.21
C PHE A 220 4.95 5.04 -22.41
N ARG A 221 5.70 5.01 -21.31
CA ARG A 221 7.17 5.06 -21.32
C ARG A 221 7.79 3.74 -21.73
N GLY A 222 7.35 2.68 -21.07
CA GLY A 222 7.86 1.34 -21.28
C GLY A 222 9.40 1.29 -21.30
N ARG A 223 9.94 0.69 -22.33
CA ARG A 223 11.39 0.51 -22.51
C ARG A 223 12.12 1.72 -23.12
N THR A 224 11.43 2.83 -23.38
CA THR A 224 12.10 4.07 -23.79
C THR A 224 13.02 4.55 -22.67
N ASP A 225 14.29 4.78 -23.01
CA ASP A 225 15.30 5.16 -22.02
C ASP A 225 15.33 6.68 -21.84
N LEU A 226 14.64 7.17 -20.83
CA LEU A 226 14.49 8.57 -20.46
C LEU A 226 15.22 8.86 -19.15
N PRO A 227 15.91 10.00 -19.03
CA PRO A 227 16.50 10.46 -17.78
C PRO A 227 15.42 10.99 -16.81
N LEU A 228 15.80 11.15 -15.54
CA LEU A 228 15.05 11.96 -14.59
C LEU A 228 15.05 13.43 -15.03
N ASP A 229 13.94 14.12 -14.79
CA ASP A 229 13.89 15.59 -14.83
C ASP A 229 14.39 16.20 -13.51
N ASP A 230 14.34 17.52 -13.35
CA ASP A 230 14.85 18.22 -12.16
C ASP A 230 14.08 17.83 -10.90
N THR A 231 12.77 17.65 -11.02
CA THR A 231 11.92 17.14 -9.92
C THR A 231 12.32 15.72 -9.55
N GLY A 232 12.51 14.84 -10.53
CA GLY A 232 12.95 13.46 -10.30
C GLY A 232 14.32 13.37 -9.64
N ARG A 233 15.26 14.26 -10.01
CA ARG A 233 16.57 14.36 -9.32
C ARG A 233 16.42 14.81 -7.87
N THR A 234 15.53 15.76 -7.59
CA THR A 234 15.22 16.20 -6.23
C THR A 234 14.58 15.06 -5.43
N GLN A 235 13.64 14.33 -6.01
CA GLN A 235 13.01 13.15 -5.40
C GLN A 235 14.05 12.06 -5.09
N ALA A 236 15.01 11.81 -5.98
CA ALA A 236 16.09 10.84 -5.76
C ALA A 236 16.98 11.21 -4.56
N LYS A 237 17.30 12.50 -4.39
CA LYS A 237 18.05 12.99 -3.23
C LYS A 237 17.26 12.86 -1.93
N ALA A 238 15.97 13.18 -1.96
CA ALA A 238 15.08 13.03 -0.80
C ALA A 238 14.94 11.55 -0.39
N LEU A 239 14.78 10.64 -1.38
CA LEU A 239 14.78 9.21 -1.18
C LEU A 239 16.07 8.71 -0.51
N ALA A 240 17.23 9.15 -1.00
CA ALA A 240 18.51 8.80 -0.39
C ALA A 240 18.63 9.29 1.07
N GLY A 241 18.05 10.47 1.37
CA GLY A 241 17.92 10.97 2.74
C GLY A 241 17.01 10.08 3.61
N ARG A 242 15.88 9.64 3.04
CA ARG A 242 14.89 8.77 3.70
C ARG A 242 15.47 7.41 4.08
N LEU A 243 16.31 6.86 3.20
CA LEU A 243 16.89 5.53 3.36
C LEU A 243 18.27 5.54 4.03
N ALA A 244 18.81 6.72 4.38
CA ALA A 244 20.20 6.86 4.87
C ALA A 244 20.49 6.11 6.17
N ALA A 245 19.48 5.92 7.04
CA ALA A 245 19.61 5.21 8.31
C ALA A 245 19.23 3.71 8.20
N GLU A 246 18.78 3.25 7.05
CA GLU A 246 18.43 1.85 6.85
C GLU A 246 19.71 1.03 6.61
N PRO A 247 19.88 -0.12 7.27
CA PRO A 247 20.97 -1.04 6.96
C PRO A 247 20.66 -1.75 5.65
N ILE A 248 21.20 -1.23 4.55
CA ILE A 248 21.03 -1.74 3.20
C ILE A 248 22.24 -2.56 2.82
N ASP A 249 22.01 -3.75 2.28
CA ASP A 249 23.06 -4.71 1.91
C ASP A 249 23.28 -4.75 0.40
N ALA A 250 22.24 -4.49 -0.43
CA ALA A 250 22.35 -4.51 -1.89
C ALA A 250 21.38 -3.53 -2.58
N LEU A 251 21.78 -3.02 -3.75
CA LEU A 251 21.02 -2.13 -4.59
C LEU A 251 20.83 -2.73 -5.99
N TYR A 252 19.60 -3.08 -6.33
CA TYR A 252 19.23 -3.54 -7.67
C TYR A 252 18.39 -2.51 -8.41
N SER A 253 18.67 -2.33 -9.68
CA SER A 253 17.94 -1.40 -10.55
C SER A 253 17.51 -2.09 -11.84
N SER A 254 16.36 -1.68 -12.37
CA SER A 254 16.12 -1.84 -13.81
C SER A 254 17.29 -1.26 -14.60
N PRO A 255 17.66 -1.82 -15.77
CA PRO A 255 18.75 -1.29 -16.59
C PRO A 255 18.48 0.11 -17.16
N LEU A 256 17.25 0.62 -17.07
CA LEU A 256 16.86 1.92 -17.64
C LEU A 256 17.40 3.09 -16.80
N LEU A 257 17.83 4.14 -17.51
CA LEU A 257 18.55 5.29 -16.95
C LEU A 257 17.82 5.94 -15.75
N ARG A 258 16.50 6.18 -15.86
CA ARG A 258 15.69 6.79 -14.80
C ARG A 258 15.73 6.05 -13.47
N THR A 259 15.78 4.72 -13.48
CA THR A 259 15.84 3.92 -12.26
C THR A 259 17.24 3.95 -11.65
N ARG A 260 18.28 3.87 -12.47
CA ARG A 260 19.68 3.98 -12.02
C ARG A 260 19.92 5.36 -11.41
N GLN A 261 19.53 6.44 -12.08
CA GLN A 261 19.64 7.80 -11.57
C GLN A 261 18.86 8.03 -10.26
N THR A 262 17.79 7.28 -10.03
CA THR A 262 17.05 7.34 -8.76
C THR A 262 17.87 6.77 -7.61
N LEU A 263 18.68 5.73 -7.84
CA LEU A 263 19.51 5.13 -6.80
C LEU A 263 20.91 5.76 -6.66
N GLU A 264 21.41 6.52 -7.64
CA GLU A 264 22.75 7.12 -7.60
C GLU A 264 23.04 7.88 -6.29
N PRO A 265 22.15 8.77 -5.78
CA PRO A 265 22.41 9.45 -4.50
C PRO A 265 22.45 8.50 -3.29
N LEU A 266 21.71 7.39 -3.33
CA LEU A 266 21.73 6.39 -2.29
C LEU A 266 23.00 5.54 -2.37
N ALA A 267 23.40 5.11 -3.55
CA ALA A 267 24.63 4.37 -3.80
C ALA A 267 25.87 5.14 -3.29
N GLN A 268 25.91 6.46 -3.55
CA GLN A 268 26.98 7.34 -3.03
C GLN A 268 27.01 7.41 -1.50
N ARG A 269 25.87 7.26 -0.82
CA ARG A 269 25.79 7.30 0.66
C ARG A 269 26.15 5.99 1.32
N THR A 270 25.80 4.87 0.66
CA THR A 270 25.99 3.52 1.21
C THR A 270 27.29 2.88 0.76
N ASP A 271 27.99 3.47 -0.21
CA ASP A 271 29.17 2.91 -0.92
C ASP A 271 28.88 1.53 -1.55
N LEU A 272 27.60 1.30 -1.93
CA LEU A 272 27.17 0.07 -2.58
C LEU A 272 27.06 0.26 -4.10
N PRO A 273 27.46 -0.74 -4.90
CA PRO A 273 27.24 -0.71 -6.35
C PRO A 273 25.74 -0.85 -6.68
N ILE A 274 25.32 -0.24 -7.79
CA ILE A 274 24.00 -0.45 -8.35
C ILE A 274 24.08 -1.61 -9.36
N GLU A 275 23.51 -2.75 -9.02
CA GLU A 275 23.41 -3.89 -9.90
C GLU A 275 22.21 -3.78 -10.84
N SER A 276 22.43 -3.96 -12.15
CA SER A 276 21.34 -3.96 -13.12
C SER A 276 20.71 -5.34 -13.22
N HIS A 277 19.38 -5.42 -13.06
CA HIS A 277 18.66 -6.69 -13.15
C HIS A 277 17.51 -6.61 -14.18
N ALA A 278 17.55 -7.51 -15.19
CA ALA A 278 16.57 -7.55 -16.28
C ALA A 278 15.13 -7.85 -15.80
N GLY A 279 14.97 -8.52 -14.67
CA GLY A 279 13.68 -8.76 -14.01
C GLY A 279 12.92 -7.49 -13.65
N LEU A 280 13.63 -6.39 -13.44
CA LEU A 280 13.07 -5.08 -13.06
C LEU A 280 12.75 -4.17 -14.26
N ILE A 281 13.09 -4.56 -15.51
CA ILE A 281 12.84 -3.72 -16.69
C ILE A 281 11.34 -3.42 -16.85
N ASP A 282 11.00 -2.23 -17.37
CA ASP A 282 9.59 -1.83 -17.54
C ASP A 282 8.83 -2.73 -18.53
N VAL A 283 7.52 -2.58 -18.55
CA VAL A 283 6.63 -3.24 -19.50
C VAL A 283 7.02 -2.84 -20.92
N ASP A 284 7.07 -3.80 -21.82
CA ASP A 284 7.18 -3.53 -23.24
C ASP A 284 5.80 -3.19 -23.81
N TYR A 285 5.52 -1.92 -23.99
CA TYR A 285 4.26 -1.45 -24.57
C TYR A 285 4.23 -1.54 -26.10
N GLY A 286 5.31 -1.96 -26.74
CA GLY A 286 5.40 -2.09 -28.19
C GLY A 286 5.00 -0.80 -28.92
N ARG A 287 3.99 -0.86 -29.79
CA ARG A 287 3.53 0.30 -30.58
C ARG A 287 2.87 1.41 -29.76
N TRP A 288 2.57 1.18 -28.49
CA TRP A 288 2.02 2.22 -27.63
C TRP A 288 3.12 3.10 -27.01
N GLN A 289 4.39 2.68 -27.05
CA GLN A 289 5.49 3.45 -26.49
C GLN A 289 5.57 4.86 -27.12
N GLY A 290 5.69 5.88 -26.28
CA GLY A 290 5.74 7.29 -26.67
C GLY A 290 4.38 7.94 -26.91
N LEU A 291 3.29 7.16 -27.03
CA LEU A 291 1.95 7.70 -27.20
C LEU A 291 1.36 8.13 -25.85
N SER A 292 0.51 9.17 -25.89
CA SER A 292 -0.33 9.54 -24.76
C SER A 292 -1.53 8.58 -24.63
N HIS A 293 -2.17 8.56 -23.45
CA HIS A 293 -3.38 7.79 -23.22
C HIS A 293 -4.50 8.17 -24.20
N ALA A 294 -4.64 9.45 -24.55
CA ALA A 294 -5.61 9.94 -25.53
C ALA A 294 -5.32 9.39 -26.95
N GLN A 295 -4.03 9.42 -27.37
CA GLN A 295 -3.63 8.87 -28.66
C GLN A 295 -3.86 7.36 -28.75
N VAL A 296 -3.50 6.61 -27.70
CA VAL A 296 -3.74 5.16 -27.68
C VAL A 296 -5.24 4.86 -27.71
N ARG A 297 -6.05 5.59 -26.92
CA ARG A 297 -7.51 5.44 -26.94
C ARG A 297 -8.13 5.71 -28.31
N ALA A 298 -7.59 6.69 -29.05
CA ALA A 298 -8.07 7.01 -30.40
C ALA A 298 -7.63 5.95 -31.44
N ASN A 299 -6.38 5.44 -31.33
CA ASN A 299 -5.78 4.57 -32.33
C ASN A 299 -6.12 3.07 -32.12
N ASP A 300 -6.35 2.64 -30.85
CA ASP A 300 -6.61 1.24 -30.47
C ASP A 300 -7.63 1.18 -29.32
N PRO A 301 -8.88 1.67 -29.55
CA PRO A 301 -9.88 1.87 -28.50
C PRO A 301 -10.26 0.57 -27.78
N ALA A 302 -10.38 -0.54 -28.51
CA ALA A 302 -10.79 -1.82 -27.93
C ALA A 302 -9.73 -2.38 -26.97
N ARG A 303 -8.44 -2.34 -27.35
CA ARG A 303 -7.35 -2.81 -26.50
C ARG A 303 -7.11 -1.84 -25.33
N TYR A 304 -7.25 -0.52 -25.56
CA TYR A 304 -7.17 0.46 -24.49
C TYR A 304 -8.28 0.26 -23.43
N ALA A 305 -9.51 0.00 -23.86
CA ALA A 305 -10.62 -0.33 -22.95
C ALA A 305 -10.29 -1.60 -22.12
N ARG A 306 -9.78 -2.64 -22.79
CA ARG A 306 -9.32 -3.87 -22.08
C ARG A 306 -8.18 -3.59 -21.12
N TRP A 307 -7.21 -2.75 -21.49
CA TRP A 307 -6.14 -2.32 -20.59
C TRP A 307 -6.66 -1.64 -19.31
N ARG A 308 -7.73 -0.86 -19.44
CA ARG A 308 -8.34 -0.19 -18.29
C ARG A 308 -9.20 -1.13 -17.42
N GLN A 309 -9.79 -2.17 -17.99
CA GLN A 309 -10.72 -3.08 -17.30
C GLN A 309 -10.06 -4.42 -16.91
N HIS A 310 -9.28 -4.99 -17.80
CA HIS A 310 -8.66 -6.31 -17.68
C HIS A 310 -7.18 -6.27 -18.11
N PRO A 311 -6.33 -5.51 -17.39
CA PRO A 311 -4.93 -5.30 -17.78
C PRO A 311 -4.11 -6.61 -17.84
N GLY A 312 -4.44 -7.59 -17.00
CA GLY A 312 -3.79 -8.90 -17.00
C GLY A 312 -3.96 -9.69 -18.29
N GLN A 313 -5.02 -9.39 -19.06
CA GLN A 313 -5.35 -10.09 -20.32
C GLN A 313 -4.81 -9.38 -21.57
N VAL A 314 -4.11 -8.25 -21.40
CA VAL A 314 -3.64 -7.47 -22.54
C VAL A 314 -2.29 -7.97 -23.04
N GLN A 315 -2.23 -8.31 -24.33
CA GLN A 315 -1.02 -8.41 -25.11
C GLN A 315 -0.82 -7.09 -25.85
N PHE A 316 0.26 -6.37 -25.54
CA PHE A 316 0.58 -5.10 -26.20
C PHE A 316 1.00 -5.34 -27.67
N PRO A 317 0.61 -4.46 -28.61
CA PRO A 317 0.89 -4.67 -30.03
C PRO A 317 2.37 -4.58 -30.34
N ALA A 318 2.97 -5.67 -30.79
CA ALA A 318 4.42 -5.87 -30.97
C ALA A 318 5.21 -5.62 -29.66
N GLY A 319 4.60 -5.88 -28.52
CA GLY A 319 5.19 -5.74 -27.19
C GLY A 319 4.94 -6.95 -26.30
N GLY A 320 5.03 -6.76 -24.98
CA GLY A 320 4.86 -7.80 -23.96
C GLY A 320 3.46 -7.87 -23.35
N SER A 321 3.38 -8.46 -22.16
CA SER A 321 2.18 -8.55 -21.32
C SER A 321 2.53 -8.45 -19.83
N LEU A 322 1.53 -8.21 -18.97
CA LEU A 322 1.74 -8.23 -17.52
C LEU A 322 2.08 -9.64 -17.00
N THR A 323 1.58 -10.68 -17.65
CA THR A 323 1.92 -12.06 -17.29
C THR A 323 3.41 -12.34 -17.44
N GLN A 324 4.05 -11.82 -18.51
CA GLN A 324 5.50 -11.92 -18.68
C GLN A 324 6.25 -11.12 -17.61
N VAL A 325 5.75 -9.95 -17.21
CA VAL A 325 6.32 -9.18 -16.09
C VAL A 325 6.22 -9.98 -14.79
N ALA A 326 5.06 -10.54 -14.48
CA ALA A 326 4.86 -11.34 -13.27
C ALA A 326 5.78 -12.58 -13.24
N SER A 327 5.97 -13.26 -14.39
CA SER A 327 6.87 -14.42 -14.49
C SER A 327 8.32 -14.07 -14.14
N ARG A 328 8.88 -12.99 -14.76
CA ARG A 328 10.27 -12.58 -14.48
C ARG A 328 10.47 -12.04 -13.06
N LEU A 329 9.42 -11.41 -12.47
CA LEU A 329 9.46 -10.96 -11.09
C LEU A 329 9.45 -12.13 -10.10
N ARG A 330 8.72 -13.22 -10.38
CA ARG A 330 8.81 -14.44 -9.55
C ARG A 330 10.21 -15.00 -9.55
N SER A 331 10.84 -15.13 -10.73
CA SER A 331 12.24 -15.61 -10.82
C SER A 331 13.20 -14.70 -10.04
N LEU A 332 13.03 -13.36 -10.13
CA LEU A 332 13.84 -12.42 -9.35
C LEU A 332 13.60 -12.59 -7.83
N LEU A 333 12.35 -12.76 -7.39
CA LEU A 333 12.03 -12.97 -5.98
C LEU A 333 12.65 -14.26 -5.43
N ASP A 334 12.62 -15.35 -6.22
CA ASP A 334 13.24 -16.64 -5.85
C ASP A 334 14.78 -16.51 -5.74
N GLU A 335 15.40 -15.78 -6.68
CA GLU A 335 16.84 -15.47 -6.66
C GLU A 335 17.23 -14.66 -5.42
N LEU A 336 16.51 -13.58 -5.16
CA LEU A 336 16.77 -12.71 -4.00
C LEU A 336 16.56 -13.45 -2.67
N ALA A 337 15.52 -14.29 -2.59
CA ALA A 337 15.26 -15.10 -1.41
C ALA A 337 16.38 -16.10 -1.11
N ALA A 338 17.02 -16.63 -2.16
CA ALA A 338 18.13 -17.57 -2.03
C ALA A 338 19.47 -16.88 -1.70
N SER A 339 19.68 -15.64 -2.22
CA SER A 339 20.99 -14.96 -2.16
C SER A 339 21.12 -13.97 -1.00
N HIS A 340 19.99 -13.44 -0.48
CA HIS A 340 19.95 -12.31 0.48
C HIS A 340 19.19 -12.64 1.77
N HIS A 341 19.36 -13.84 2.29
CA HIS A 341 18.68 -14.25 3.53
C HIS A 341 19.09 -13.36 4.71
N GLY A 342 18.12 -12.74 5.37
CA GLY A 342 18.35 -11.84 6.50
C GLY A 342 18.80 -10.42 6.10
N GLU A 343 19.00 -10.15 4.83
CA GLU A 343 19.50 -8.89 4.29
C GLU A 343 18.37 -7.94 3.86
N THR A 344 18.70 -6.66 3.76
CA THR A 344 17.82 -5.61 3.23
C THR A 344 18.27 -5.20 1.83
N VAL A 345 17.42 -5.43 0.85
CA VAL A 345 17.69 -5.18 -0.57
C VAL A 345 16.79 -4.07 -1.10
N VAL A 346 17.37 -3.09 -1.81
CA VAL A 346 16.61 -2.04 -2.50
C VAL A 346 16.40 -2.45 -3.97
N LEU A 347 15.15 -2.38 -4.43
CA LEU A 347 14.77 -2.66 -5.82
C LEU A 347 14.20 -1.39 -6.46
N ALA A 348 14.90 -0.79 -7.42
CA ALA A 348 14.38 0.33 -8.19
C ALA A 348 13.75 -0.13 -9.50
N GLY A 349 12.44 0.04 -9.59
CA GLY A 349 11.62 -0.37 -10.72
C GLY A 349 10.72 0.74 -11.26
N HIS A 350 9.62 0.32 -11.87
CA HIS A 350 8.68 1.16 -12.57
C HIS A 350 7.27 0.99 -11.99
N GLN A 351 6.38 1.95 -12.26
CA GLN A 351 5.03 1.93 -11.69
C GLN A 351 4.31 0.59 -11.90
N ILE A 352 4.17 0.16 -13.16
CA ILE A 352 3.44 -1.08 -13.46
C ILE A 352 4.19 -2.32 -12.96
N VAL A 353 5.52 -2.32 -13.04
CA VAL A 353 6.35 -3.42 -12.51
C VAL A 353 6.16 -3.57 -11.01
N ASN A 354 6.17 -2.45 -10.27
CA ASN A 354 5.98 -2.47 -8.82
C ASN A 354 4.54 -2.84 -8.43
N LYS A 355 3.53 -2.40 -9.21
CA LYS A 355 2.13 -2.83 -9.03
C LYS A 355 1.97 -4.34 -9.28
N VAL A 356 2.58 -4.89 -10.34
CA VAL A 356 2.60 -6.33 -10.61
C VAL A 356 3.33 -7.09 -9.52
N LEU A 357 4.44 -6.56 -8.99
CA LEU A 357 5.14 -7.13 -7.84
C LEU A 357 4.22 -7.20 -6.62
N ALA A 358 3.55 -6.11 -6.28
CA ALA A 358 2.59 -6.08 -5.17
C ALA A 358 1.45 -7.08 -5.36
N CYS A 359 0.85 -7.17 -6.57
CA CYS A 359 -0.16 -8.17 -6.88
C CYS A 359 0.40 -9.60 -6.71
N THR A 360 1.62 -9.87 -7.18
CA THR A 360 2.28 -11.18 -7.05
C THR A 360 2.46 -11.57 -5.58
N LEU A 361 2.94 -10.63 -4.74
CA LEU A 361 3.20 -10.86 -3.32
C LEU A 361 1.91 -11.00 -2.49
N LEU A 362 0.87 -10.24 -2.83
CA LEU A 362 -0.44 -10.28 -2.18
C LEU A 362 -1.34 -11.42 -2.71
N GLY A 363 -0.98 -12.01 -3.85
CA GLY A 363 -1.80 -13.04 -4.50
C GLY A 363 -3.05 -12.49 -5.18
N LEU A 364 -2.99 -11.22 -5.62
CA LEU A 364 -4.03 -10.56 -6.41
C LEU A 364 -3.97 -10.98 -7.87
N ASP A 365 -5.13 -10.93 -8.53
CA ASP A 365 -5.17 -11.01 -9.99
C ASP A 365 -4.49 -9.79 -10.62
N LEU A 366 -3.90 -9.96 -11.80
CA LEU A 366 -3.27 -8.86 -12.53
C LEU A 366 -4.29 -7.83 -13.04
N ASP A 367 -5.56 -8.17 -13.09
CA ASP A 367 -6.64 -7.22 -13.39
C ASP A 367 -6.85 -6.20 -12.25
N GLN A 368 -6.30 -6.46 -11.05
CA GLN A 368 -6.40 -5.59 -9.88
C GLN A 368 -5.24 -4.59 -9.74
N ILE A 369 -4.31 -4.49 -10.69
CA ILE A 369 -3.16 -3.54 -10.61
C ILE A 369 -3.58 -2.09 -10.40
N TRP A 370 -4.79 -1.71 -10.81
CA TRP A 370 -5.31 -0.35 -10.64
C TRP A 370 -5.77 -0.05 -9.21
N GLN A 371 -5.91 -1.08 -8.39
CA GLN A 371 -6.27 -0.92 -6.97
C GLN A 371 -5.07 -0.58 -6.08
N ILE A 372 -3.84 -0.61 -6.60
CA ILE A 372 -2.63 -0.29 -5.85
C ILE A 372 -1.95 0.91 -6.50
N GLU A 373 -1.69 1.96 -5.72
CA GLU A 373 -0.91 3.09 -6.20
C GLU A 373 0.58 2.94 -5.86
N HIS A 374 1.42 3.57 -6.66
CA HIS A 374 2.86 3.60 -6.46
C HIS A 374 3.44 4.90 -7.06
N ASP A 375 3.69 5.87 -6.22
CA ASP A 375 4.16 7.20 -6.62
C ASP A 375 5.63 7.23 -7.03
N THR A 376 6.04 8.25 -7.79
CA THR A 376 7.47 8.45 -8.12
C THR A 376 8.28 8.62 -6.85
N ALA A 377 9.41 7.91 -6.77
CA ALA A 377 10.26 7.79 -5.59
C ALA A 377 9.55 7.27 -4.32
N GLY A 378 8.30 6.77 -4.41
CA GLY A 378 7.62 6.09 -3.31
C GLY A 378 8.29 4.77 -2.94
N VAL A 379 8.27 4.42 -1.66
CA VAL A 379 8.90 3.20 -1.10
C VAL A 379 7.82 2.25 -0.58
N SER A 380 7.86 0.99 -1.00
CA SER A 380 7.07 -0.08 -0.40
C SER A 380 7.99 -1.09 0.28
N VAL A 381 7.59 -1.58 1.45
CA VAL A 381 8.41 -2.47 2.28
C VAL A 381 7.75 -3.83 2.39
N TYR A 382 8.50 -4.85 2.00
CA TYR A 382 8.08 -6.26 2.10
C TYR A 382 9.10 -7.05 2.90
N GLN A 383 8.65 -8.07 3.62
CA GLN A 383 9.49 -8.97 4.40
C GLN A 383 9.10 -10.41 4.10
N GLN A 384 10.06 -11.24 3.78
CA GLN A 384 9.86 -12.67 3.68
C GLN A 384 9.88 -13.32 5.08
N ALA A 385 8.94 -14.22 5.34
CA ALA A 385 8.91 -15.08 6.51
C ALA A 385 8.51 -16.49 6.09
N GLY A 386 9.46 -17.42 6.14
CA GLY A 386 9.30 -18.73 5.52
C GLY A 386 8.99 -18.58 4.02
N ASN A 387 7.96 -19.25 3.54
CA ASN A 387 7.53 -19.17 2.13
C ASN A 387 6.51 -18.01 1.86
N ALA A 388 6.24 -17.16 2.84
CA ALA A 388 5.25 -16.09 2.70
C ALA A 388 5.92 -14.71 2.69
N TRP A 389 5.36 -13.81 1.89
CA TRP A 389 5.70 -12.40 1.88
C TRP A 389 4.70 -11.61 2.71
N HIS A 390 5.20 -10.72 3.54
CA HIS A 390 4.42 -9.79 4.35
C HIS A 390 4.59 -8.38 3.81
N VAL A 391 3.50 -7.65 3.73
CA VAL A 391 3.49 -6.23 3.39
C VAL A 391 3.58 -5.44 4.68
N LEU A 392 4.67 -4.74 4.87
CA LEU A 392 4.92 -3.95 6.07
C LEU A 392 4.48 -2.50 5.89
N ARG A 393 4.64 -1.96 4.67
CA ARG A 393 4.23 -0.61 4.26
C ARG A 393 4.06 -0.55 2.75
N LEU A 394 3.08 0.19 2.27
CA LEU A 394 2.92 0.48 0.84
C LEU A 394 3.00 1.97 0.58
N ASN A 395 3.76 2.33 -0.46
CA ASN A 395 3.82 3.65 -1.06
C ASN A 395 4.13 4.78 -0.04
N ASP A 396 5.18 4.59 0.77
CA ASP A 396 5.71 5.63 1.65
C ASP A 396 6.31 6.78 0.81
N THR A 397 5.71 7.96 0.91
CA THR A 397 6.13 9.19 0.23
C THR A 397 6.46 10.32 1.21
N PHE A 398 6.63 10.01 2.49
CA PHE A 398 6.83 10.98 3.56
C PHE A 398 8.00 11.93 3.30
N HIS A 399 9.08 11.42 2.68
CA HIS A 399 10.28 12.20 2.32
C HIS A 399 10.07 13.21 1.19
N LEU A 400 8.93 13.17 0.49
CA LEU A 400 8.62 14.07 -0.61
C LEU A 400 7.84 15.31 -0.16
N GLU A 401 7.65 15.50 1.15
CA GLU A 401 6.86 16.61 1.74
C GLU A 401 5.44 16.71 1.17
N SER A 402 4.95 15.58 0.63
CA SER A 402 3.65 15.53 -0.04
C SER A 402 2.53 15.24 0.95
N ARG A 403 1.32 15.68 0.60
CA ARG A 403 0.10 15.29 1.30
C ARG A 403 -0.10 13.79 1.16
N LEU A 404 -0.65 13.14 2.19
CA LEU A 404 -1.12 11.76 2.09
C LEU A 404 -2.03 11.63 0.85
N GLY A 405 -1.74 10.65 -0.02
CA GLY A 405 -2.54 10.38 -1.21
C GLY A 405 -2.39 11.37 -2.36
N ASP A 406 -1.41 12.29 -2.36
CA ASP A 406 -1.19 13.24 -3.46
C ASP A 406 0.28 13.61 -3.69
N ALA A 407 1.18 12.65 -3.53
CA ALA A 407 2.63 12.90 -3.62
C ALA A 407 3.09 13.42 -4.99
N THR A 408 2.36 13.15 -6.06
CA THR A 408 2.82 13.47 -7.42
C THR A 408 1.76 14.05 -8.34
N GLY A 409 0.49 14.18 -7.90
CA GLY A 409 -0.61 14.63 -8.75
C GLY A 409 -0.87 13.72 -9.98
N GLN A 410 -0.20 12.58 -10.04
CA GLN A 410 -0.24 11.65 -11.17
C GLN A 410 -1.31 10.58 -10.96
N ARG A 411 -2.56 10.97 -10.99
CA ARG A 411 -3.66 10.02 -10.98
C ARG A 411 -3.99 9.61 -12.42
N TYR A 412 -3.98 8.32 -12.70
CA TYR A 412 -4.64 7.77 -13.89
C TYR A 412 -6.16 7.92 -13.72
N ARG A 413 -6.68 9.10 -14.06
CA ARG A 413 -8.12 9.36 -14.13
C ARG A 413 -8.69 8.93 -15.46
#